data_8a33c816386aaf42968aebc52ded9b68
#
_entry.id   8a33c816386aaf42968aebc52ded9b68
#
_cell.length_a   1.000
_cell.length_b   1.000
_cell.length_c   1.000
_cell.angle_alpha   90.00
_cell.angle_beta   90.00
_cell.angle_gamma   90.00
#
_symmetry.space_group_name_H-M   'P 1'
#
loop_
_entity.id
_entity.type
_entity.pdbx_description
1 polymer ?
#
loop_
_entity_poly.entity_id
_entity_poly.type
_entity_poly.pdbx_seq_one_letter_code
_entity_poly.pdbx_strand_id
1 'polypeptide(L)'
;MLGDSQRYEARRRDADAWLSRMEARLAAMQPPANTADVLEMQLREQKSFHAEVHQYKHQIELFGQLTQRLIAVYRNDDTTRIKRSTEAINHRYNELNNSIVARGKALHSAVSSLQNFDRSLEKFVAWLSEAESLLDAAERDPHLLK
;
A
#
# COMPACT_ATOMS: atom_id res chain seq x y z
N MET A 1 -12.98 33.62 20.76
CA MET A 1 -12.33 33.40 19.45
C MET A 1 -11.01 32.68 19.64
N LEU A 2 -10.81 31.60 18.91
CA LEU A 2 -9.54 30.87 18.96
C LEU A 2 -8.46 31.66 18.22
N GLY A 3 -7.31 31.86 18.87
CA GLY A 3 -6.16 32.47 18.23
C GLY A 3 -5.55 31.52 17.21
N ASP A 4 -4.65 32.06 16.38
CA ASP A 4 -3.96 31.27 15.32
C ASP A 4 -3.17 30.11 15.91
N SER A 5 -2.51 30.31 17.06
CA SER A 5 -1.77 29.26 17.74
C SER A 5 -2.67 28.12 18.20
N GLN A 6 -3.88 28.44 18.66
CA GLN A 6 -4.85 27.44 19.09
C GLN A 6 -5.41 26.67 17.91
N ARG A 7 -5.64 27.35 16.77
CA ARG A 7 -6.07 26.69 15.52
C ARG A 7 -5.00 25.75 15.01
N TYR A 8 -3.76 26.20 15.04
CA TYR A 8 -2.61 25.38 14.63
C TYR A 8 -2.55 24.12 15.48
N GLU A 9 -2.61 24.28 16.81
CA GLU A 9 -2.50 23.14 17.72
C GLU A 9 -3.66 22.15 17.53
N ALA A 10 -4.88 22.64 17.32
CA ALA A 10 -6.03 21.81 17.05
C ALA A 10 -5.83 20.99 15.74
N ARG A 11 -5.34 21.65 14.68
CA ARG A 11 -5.08 20.99 13.39
C ARG A 11 -3.96 19.98 13.52
N ARG A 12 -2.91 20.33 14.28
CA ARG A 12 -1.81 19.42 14.53
C ARG A 12 -2.27 18.15 15.25
N ARG A 13 -3.11 18.31 16.27
CA ARG A 13 -3.67 17.17 17.01
C ARG A 13 -4.54 16.30 16.10
N ASP A 14 -5.36 16.90 15.26
CA ASP A 14 -6.20 16.18 14.31
C ASP A 14 -5.35 15.38 13.33
N ALA A 15 -4.32 16.00 12.78
CA ALA A 15 -3.40 15.34 11.85
C ALA A 15 -2.64 14.21 12.54
N ASP A 16 -2.14 14.45 13.75
CA ASP A 16 -1.44 13.45 14.53
C ASP A 16 -2.32 12.24 14.83
N ALA A 17 -3.54 12.48 15.28
CA ALA A 17 -4.50 11.40 15.56
C ALA A 17 -4.84 10.61 14.30
N TRP A 18 -5.08 11.31 13.18
CA TRP A 18 -5.37 10.66 11.90
C TRP A 18 -4.20 9.80 11.43
N LEU A 19 -2.99 10.37 11.47
CA LEU A 19 -1.78 9.63 11.08
C LEU A 19 -1.58 8.39 11.95
N SER A 20 -1.75 8.52 13.26
CA SER A 20 -1.63 7.38 14.17
C SER A 20 -2.61 6.27 13.84
N ARG A 21 -3.86 6.61 13.51
CA ARG A 21 -4.87 5.62 13.10
C ARG A 21 -4.49 4.93 11.79
N MET A 22 -4.03 5.71 10.81
CA MET A 22 -3.66 5.18 9.49
C MET A 22 -2.41 4.31 9.57
N GLU A 23 -1.42 4.76 10.34
CA GLU A 23 -0.20 3.98 10.59
C GLU A 23 -0.52 2.64 11.27
N ALA A 24 -1.43 2.67 12.25
CA ALA A 24 -1.86 1.45 12.96
C ALA A 24 -2.62 0.50 12.03
N ARG A 25 -3.49 1.04 11.17
CA ARG A 25 -4.22 0.23 10.17
C ARG A 25 -3.25 -0.46 9.22
N LEU A 26 -2.27 0.28 8.73
CA LEU A 26 -1.27 -0.29 7.82
C LEU A 26 -0.44 -1.38 8.51
N ALA A 27 -0.02 -1.12 9.74
CA ALA A 27 0.78 -2.08 10.51
C ALA A 27 0.01 -3.37 10.82
N ALA A 28 -1.31 -3.29 10.92
CA ALA A 28 -2.17 -4.45 11.18
C ALA A 28 -2.48 -5.26 9.93
N MET A 29 -2.18 -4.75 8.74
CA MET A 29 -2.44 -5.45 7.49
C MET A 29 -1.53 -6.64 7.32
N GLN A 30 -2.10 -7.75 6.85
CA GLN A 30 -1.36 -8.98 6.64
C GLN A 30 -0.45 -8.88 5.41
N PRO A 31 0.67 -9.63 5.39
CA PRO A 31 1.51 -9.72 4.19
C PRO A 31 0.70 -10.25 3.01
N PRO A 32 1.20 -10.08 1.76
CA PRO A 32 0.50 -10.60 0.59
C PRO A 32 0.20 -12.09 0.73
N ALA A 33 -1.05 -12.45 0.43
CA ALA A 33 -1.54 -13.82 0.56
C ALA A 33 -1.02 -14.72 -0.57
N ASN A 34 -1.19 -16.03 -0.39
CA ASN A 34 -0.77 -17.04 -1.35
C ASN A 34 -1.90 -17.50 -2.26
N THR A 35 -3.12 -17.01 -2.04
CA THR A 35 -4.29 -17.40 -2.83
C THR A 35 -4.89 -16.21 -3.57
N ALA A 36 -5.44 -16.46 -4.76
CA ALA A 36 -6.02 -15.43 -5.60
C ALA A 36 -7.18 -14.70 -4.91
N ASP A 37 -8.06 -15.42 -4.24
CA ASP A 37 -9.24 -14.84 -3.60
C ASP A 37 -8.85 -13.85 -2.50
N VAL A 38 -7.91 -14.22 -1.65
CA VAL A 38 -7.45 -13.36 -0.56
C VAL A 38 -6.65 -12.18 -1.12
N LEU A 39 -5.83 -12.40 -2.15
CA LEU A 39 -5.10 -11.30 -2.81
C LEU A 39 -6.05 -10.28 -3.43
N GLU A 40 -7.16 -10.72 -4.03
CA GLU A 40 -8.17 -9.81 -4.56
C GLU A 40 -8.75 -8.92 -3.46
N MET A 41 -9.05 -9.51 -2.31
CA MET A 41 -9.54 -8.76 -1.15
C MET A 41 -8.49 -7.75 -0.67
N GLN A 42 -7.24 -8.18 -0.60
CA GLN A 42 -6.13 -7.32 -0.19
C GLN A 42 -5.89 -6.17 -1.16
N LEU A 43 -6.04 -6.40 -2.46
CA LEU A 43 -5.93 -5.37 -3.48
C LEU A 43 -7.06 -4.34 -3.38
N ARG A 44 -8.29 -4.79 -3.12
CA ARG A 44 -9.42 -3.88 -2.90
C ARG A 44 -9.21 -3.03 -1.64
N GLU A 45 -8.77 -3.65 -0.56
CA GLU A 45 -8.43 -2.97 0.68
C GLU A 45 -7.32 -1.94 0.44
N GLN A 46 -6.28 -2.32 -0.27
CA GLN A 46 -5.16 -1.45 -0.65
C GLN A 46 -5.63 -0.23 -1.43
N LYS A 47 -6.46 -0.44 -2.42
CA LYS A 47 -6.99 0.63 -3.27
C LYS A 47 -7.84 1.61 -2.46
N SER A 48 -8.71 1.08 -1.61
CA SER A 48 -9.58 1.88 -0.74
C SER A 48 -8.78 2.68 0.27
N PHE A 49 -7.81 2.05 0.91
CA PHE A 49 -6.92 2.68 1.90
C PHE A 49 -6.07 3.79 1.26
N HIS A 50 -5.50 3.51 0.10
CA HIS A 50 -4.69 4.49 -0.63
C HIS A 50 -5.53 5.72 -1.00
N ALA A 51 -6.76 5.52 -1.46
CA ALA A 51 -7.67 6.60 -1.80
C ALA A 51 -8.02 7.45 -0.58
N GLU A 52 -8.29 6.81 0.56
CA GLU A 52 -8.58 7.48 1.82
C GLU A 52 -7.41 8.35 2.27
N VAL A 53 -6.20 7.82 2.22
CA VAL A 53 -4.98 8.57 2.59
C VAL A 53 -4.74 9.72 1.61
N HIS A 54 -4.96 9.49 0.33
CA HIS A 54 -4.79 10.51 -0.70
C HIS A 54 -5.77 11.68 -0.50
N GLN A 55 -7.00 11.39 -0.11
CA GLN A 55 -8.01 12.42 0.17
C GLN A 55 -7.58 13.35 1.31
N TYR A 56 -6.81 12.84 2.26
CA TYR A 56 -6.32 13.64 3.38
C TYR A 56 -5.20 14.60 2.99
N LYS A 57 -4.62 14.44 1.80
CA LYS A 57 -3.55 15.31 1.30
C LYS A 57 -3.92 16.79 1.38
N HIS A 58 -5.17 17.11 1.07
CA HIS A 58 -5.66 18.48 1.14
C HIS A 58 -5.58 19.04 2.56
N GLN A 59 -5.93 18.25 3.58
CA GLN A 59 -5.84 18.65 4.98
C GLN A 59 -4.38 18.90 5.39
N ILE A 60 -3.47 18.09 4.91
CA ILE A 60 -2.02 18.27 5.17
C ILE A 60 -1.53 19.57 4.53
N GLU A 61 -1.98 19.86 3.32
CA GLU A 61 -1.64 21.11 2.61
C GLU A 61 -2.19 22.33 3.35
N LEU A 62 -3.44 22.28 3.83
CA LEU A 62 -4.04 23.36 4.62
C LEU A 62 -3.26 23.58 5.92
N PHE A 63 -2.84 22.51 6.55
CA PHE A 63 -2.00 22.58 7.75
C PHE A 63 -0.68 23.30 7.46
N GLY A 64 -0.04 22.97 6.34
CA GLY A 64 1.19 23.63 5.89
C GLY A 64 0.97 25.13 5.62
N GLN A 65 -0.15 25.50 5.00
CA GLN A 65 -0.50 26.90 4.74
C GLN A 65 -0.71 27.66 6.04
N LEU A 66 -1.39 27.07 7.01
CA LEU A 66 -1.60 27.66 8.33
C LEU A 66 -0.27 27.90 9.02
N THR A 67 0.67 26.95 8.92
CA THR A 67 2.03 27.08 9.44
C THR A 67 2.74 28.29 8.81
N GLN A 68 2.67 28.45 7.49
CA GLN A 68 3.29 29.58 6.80
C GLN A 68 2.73 30.93 7.25
N ARG A 69 1.42 31.00 7.47
CA ARG A 69 0.79 32.23 7.97
C ARG A 69 1.28 32.58 9.38
N LEU A 70 1.40 31.58 10.25
CA LEU A 70 1.90 31.79 11.61
C LEU A 70 3.37 32.24 11.61
N ILE A 71 4.18 31.64 10.75
CA ILE A 71 5.60 32.01 10.63
C ILE A 71 5.74 33.46 10.16
N ALA A 72 4.87 33.91 9.27
CA ALA A 72 4.90 35.29 8.78
C ALA A 72 4.55 36.32 9.85
N VAL A 73 3.71 35.94 10.81
CA VAL A 73 3.21 36.85 11.85
C VAL A 73 4.09 36.80 13.11
N TYR A 74 4.55 35.61 13.48
CA TYR A 74 5.35 35.42 14.71
C TYR A 74 6.82 35.22 14.38
N ARG A 75 7.69 35.93 15.12
CA ARG A 75 9.14 35.90 14.92
C ARG A 75 9.81 35.52 16.23
N ASN A 76 9.85 34.23 16.58
CA ASN A 76 10.45 33.81 17.84
C ASN A 76 10.85 32.35 17.79
N ASP A 77 11.35 31.86 18.91
CA ASP A 77 11.61 30.43 19.14
C ASP A 77 10.37 29.56 18.88
N ASP A 78 9.17 30.14 19.08
CA ASP A 78 7.91 29.47 18.81
C ASP A 78 7.74 29.08 17.34
N THR A 79 8.25 29.91 16.41
CA THR A 79 8.17 29.58 14.97
C THR A 79 9.04 28.39 14.62
N THR A 80 10.18 28.23 15.30
CA THR A 80 11.04 27.05 15.10
C THR A 80 10.33 25.78 15.54
N ARG A 81 9.64 25.82 16.68
CA ARG A 81 8.87 24.68 17.17
C ARG A 81 7.72 24.34 16.24
N ILE A 82 7.00 25.34 15.76
CA ILE A 82 5.89 25.18 14.81
C ILE A 82 6.40 24.55 13.49
N LYS A 83 7.50 25.05 12.97
CA LYS A 83 8.14 24.49 11.77
C LYS A 83 8.48 23.03 11.94
N ARG A 84 9.13 22.70 13.06
CA ARG A 84 9.54 21.31 13.33
C ARG A 84 8.35 20.39 13.48
N SER A 85 7.28 20.83 14.15
CA SER A 85 6.06 20.07 14.32
C SER A 85 5.39 19.81 12.97
N THR A 86 5.34 20.82 12.12
CA THR A 86 4.75 20.72 10.77
C THR A 86 5.58 19.79 9.89
N GLU A 87 6.91 19.92 9.93
CA GLU A 87 7.81 19.05 9.18
C GLU A 87 7.67 17.59 9.62
N ALA A 88 7.50 17.35 10.93
CA ALA A 88 7.30 16.01 11.45
C ALA A 88 5.99 15.40 10.93
N ILE A 89 4.91 16.17 10.91
CA ILE A 89 3.62 15.72 10.35
C ILE A 89 3.74 15.44 8.86
N ASN A 90 4.36 16.33 8.10
CA ASN A 90 4.57 16.16 6.67
C ASN A 90 5.43 14.92 6.38
N HIS A 91 6.47 14.72 7.16
CA HIS A 91 7.34 13.55 7.04
C HIS A 91 6.56 12.26 7.29
N ARG A 92 5.76 12.22 8.35
CA ARG A 92 4.93 11.04 8.67
C ARG A 92 3.92 10.75 7.55
N TYR A 93 3.29 11.79 7.01
CA TYR A 93 2.35 11.60 5.89
C TYR A 93 3.07 11.03 4.66
N ASN A 94 4.23 11.58 4.31
CA ASN A 94 5.00 11.11 3.16
C ASN A 94 5.49 9.67 3.37
N GLU A 95 5.95 9.33 4.57
CA GLU A 95 6.38 7.98 4.90
C GLU A 95 5.21 6.99 4.84
N LEU A 96 4.04 7.39 5.36
CA LEU A 96 2.82 6.59 5.27
C LEU A 96 2.45 6.33 3.82
N ASN A 97 2.45 7.37 3.00
CA ASN A 97 2.13 7.25 1.57
C ASN A 97 3.12 6.35 0.84
N ASN A 98 4.41 6.50 1.12
CA ASN A 98 5.46 5.66 0.54
C ASN A 98 5.28 4.19 0.93
N SER A 99 4.92 3.93 2.18
CA SER A 99 4.67 2.57 2.67
C SER A 99 3.46 1.95 2.00
N ILE A 100 2.40 2.74 1.77
CA ILE A 100 1.20 2.29 1.05
C ILE A 100 1.54 1.93 -0.40
N VAL A 101 2.33 2.77 -1.07
CA VAL A 101 2.76 2.51 -2.45
C VAL A 101 3.62 1.25 -2.51
N ALA A 102 4.53 1.07 -1.56
CA ALA A 102 5.37 -0.12 -1.48
C ALA A 102 4.52 -1.39 -1.28
N ARG A 103 3.50 -1.30 -0.42
CA ARG A 103 2.56 -2.41 -0.22
C ARG A 103 1.81 -2.75 -1.50
N GLY A 104 1.36 -1.74 -2.24
CA GLY A 104 0.69 -1.93 -3.53
C GLY A 104 1.57 -2.70 -4.51
N LYS A 105 2.85 -2.33 -4.59
CA LYS A 105 3.82 -3.02 -5.45
C LYS A 105 4.01 -4.47 -5.02
N ALA A 106 4.10 -4.72 -3.71
CA ALA A 106 4.23 -6.08 -3.18
C ALA A 106 3.01 -6.94 -3.52
N LEU A 107 1.81 -6.39 -3.41
CA LEU A 107 0.57 -7.09 -3.78
C LEU A 107 0.51 -7.41 -5.27
N HIS A 108 0.89 -6.45 -6.13
CA HIS A 108 0.94 -6.69 -7.57
C HIS A 108 1.99 -7.73 -7.94
N SER A 109 3.14 -7.73 -7.25
CA SER A 109 4.17 -8.77 -7.44
C SER A 109 3.65 -10.15 -7.04
N ALA A 110 2.88 -10.22 -5.96
CA ALA A 110 2.28 -11.48 -5.52
C ALA A 110 1.28 -12.02 -6.55
N VAL A 111 0.46 -11.14 -7.13
CA VAL A 111 -0.47 -11.52 -8.21
C VAL A 111 0.30 -12.06 -9.41
N SER A 112 1.36 -11.36 -9.83
CA SER A 112 2.19 -11.80 -10.97
C SER A 112 2.82 -13.17 -10.71
N SER A 113 3.30 -13.39 -9.49
CA SER A 113 3.89 -14.67 -9.10
C SER A 113 2.88 -15.81 -9.17
N LEU A 114 1.64 -15.58 -8.70
CA LEU A 114 0.57 -16.58 -8.79
C LEU A 114 0.21 -16.88 -10.25
N GLN A 115 0.10 -15.85 -11.09
CA GLN A 115 -0.20 -16.02 -12.51
C GLN A 115 0.90 -16.82 -13.20
N ASN A 116 2.15 -16.54 -12.89
CA ASN A 116 3.29 -17.29 -13.45
C ASN A 116 3.28 -18.74 -12.99
N PHE A 117 2.96 -18.98 -11.72
CA PHE A 117 2.84 -20.33 -11.19
C PHE A 117 1.72 -21.09 -11.88
N ASP A 118 0.54 -20.47 -12.04
CA ASP A 118 -0.60 -21.09 -12.73
C ASP A 118 -0.26 -21.46 -14.17
N ARG A 119 0.43 -20.57 -14.90
CA ARG A 119 0.87 -20.84 -16.27
C ARG A 119 1.84 -22.02 -16.33
N SER A 120 2.78 -22.07 -15.38
CA SER A 120 3.74 -23.17 -15.30
C SER A 120 3.04 -24.49 -15.02
N LEU A 121 2.03 -24.45 -14.14
CA LEU A 121 1.23 -25.61 -13.79
C LEU A 121 0.42 -26.10 -15.00
N GLU A 122 -0.20 -25.18 -15.75
CA GLU A 122 -0.91 -25.50 -16.99
C GLU A 122 -0.02 -26.18 -18.01
N LYS A 123 1.20 -25.67 -18.20
CA LYS A 123 2.19 -26.26 -19.10
C LYS A 123 2.59 -27.65 -18.65
N PHE A 124 2.77 -27.84 -17.35
CA PHE A 124 3.13 -29.13 -16.79
C PHE A 124 2.02 -30.15 -16.98
N VAL A 125 0.75 -29.75 -16.74
CA VAL A 125 -0.42 -30.60 -16.95
C VAL A 125 -0.54 -30.98 -18.42
N ALA A 126 -0.35 -30.04 -19.34
CA ALA A 126 -0.38 -30.30 -20.77
C ALA A 126 0.71 -31.30 -21.17
N TRP A 127 1.92 -31.16 -20.63
CA TRP A 127 3.02 -32.08 -20.87
C TRP A 127 2.69 -33.48 -20.36
N LEU A 128 2.09 -33.60 -19.17
CA LEU A 128 1.67 -34.91 -18.63
C LEU A 128 0.63 -35.57 -19.51
N SER A 129 -0.35 -34.80 -19.99
CA SER A 129 -1.39 -35.30 -20.87
C SER A 129 -0.80 -35.85 -22.18
N GLU A 130 0.18 -35.15 -22.77
CA GLU A 130 0.90 -35.62 -23.95
C GLU A 130 1.68 -36.89 -23.66
N ALA A 131 2.38 -36.93 -22.53
CA ALA A 131 3.15 -38.11 -22.14
C ALA A 131 2.24 -39.34 -21.94
N GLU A 132 1.08 -39.15 -21.30
CA GLU A 132 0.09 -40.21 -21.12
C GLU A 132 -0.45 -40.70 -22.46
N SER A 133 -0.74 -39.79 -23.40
CA SER A 133 -1.22 -40.15 -24.73
C SER A 133 -0.18 -40.95 -25.50
N LEU A 134 1.10 -40.56 -25.38
CA LEU A 134 2.20 -41.30 -26.03
C LEU A 134 2.37 -42.70 -25.43
N LEU A 135 2.27 -42.83 -24.13
CA LEU A 135 2.35 -44.13 -23.46
C LEU A 135 1.17 -45.03 -23.85
N ASP A 136 -0.05 -44.49 -23.91
CA ASP A 136 -1.22 -45.24 -24.35
C ASP A 136 -1.05 -45.71 -25.78
N ALA A 137 -0.54 -44.87 -26.67
CA ALA A 137 -0.28 -45.25 -28.07
C ALA A 137 0.76 -46.35 -28.15
N ALA A 138 1.82 -46.28 -27.35
CA ALA A 138 2.87 -47.30 -27.29
C ALA A 138 2.32 -48.60 -26.74
N GLU A 139 1.44 -48.58 -25.78
CA GLU A 139 0.81 -49.81 -25.25
C GLU A 139 -0.10 -50.48 -26.26
N ARG A 140 -0.81 -49.67 -27.10
CA ARG A 140 -1.70 -50.16 -28.14
C ARG A 140 -0.92 -50.75 -29.34
N ASP A 141 0.27 -50.24 -29.58
CA ASP A 141 1.12 -50.69 -30.68
C ASP A 141 2.51 -51.02 -30.16
N PRO A 142 2.75 -52.30 -29.82
CA PRO A 142 4.05 -52.74 -29.28
C PRO A 142 5.22 -52.46 -30.21
N HIS A 143 5.01 -52.25 -31.51
CA HIS A 143 6.08 -51.95 -32.45
C HIS A 143 6.72 -50.55 -32.21
N LEU A 144 5.99 -49.64 -31.62
CA LEU A 144 6.51 -48.31 -31.28
C LEU A 144 7.54 -48.32 -30.14
N LEU A 145 7.58 -49.42 -29.35
CA LEU A 145 8.51 -49.59 -28.24
C LEU A 145 9.85 -50.20 -28.66
N LYS A 146 10.01 -50.57 -29.88
CA LYS A 146 11.25 -51.20 -30.41
C LYS A 146 12.20 -50.23 -31.05
#